data_681c93b614c1639a0f39b698e6d7ce3c
#
_entry.id   681c93b614c1639a0f39b698e6d7ce3c
#
_cell.length_a   1.000
_cell.length_b   1.000
_cell.length_c   1.000
_cell.angle_alpha   90.00
_cell.angle_beta   90.00
_cell.angle_gamma   90.00
#
_symmetry.space_group_name_H-M   'P 1'
#
loop_
_entity.id
_entity.type
_entity.pdbx_description
1 polymer ?
#
loop_
_entity_poly.entity_id
_entity_poly.type
_entity_poly.pdbx_seq_one_letter_code
_entity_poly.pdbx_strand_id
1 'polypeptide(L)'
;MDSKRRQLITGISLAGAGVLINACRPKPGPSGSATNENTKTEAPKTGEEEGLEVTATEDLMREHGILRRALLVYQESVVKLREDAASVPPDALEKVANLFRVFGEDYHEKKLEETFIFPTVKKAPGTAASYVDVLLNQHTRGREITDYVLAITKADRIASNSVEPLAKALEAFVRMYEHHAAIEDTVIFPAWKSATGQAELDDLGEKFEQIEQEQFGDDGYEMALKRMEEIESSLGLSNLDMFTAPAPPK
;
A
#
# COMPACT_ATOMS: atom_id res chain seq x y z
N MET A 1 -12.07 19.01 -9.19
CA MET A 1 -10.63 18.77 -8.97
C MET A 1 -10.41 17.33 -9.35
N ASP A 2 -9.62 17.07 -10.40
CA ASP A 2 -9.38 15.69 -10.83
C ASP A 2 -8.48 14.98 -9.81
N SER A 3 -9.05 14.05 -9.10
CA SER A 3 -8.36 13.18 -8.16
C SER A 3 -7.45 12.22 -8.93
N LYS A 4 -6.16 12.52 -8.97
CA LYS A 4 -5.16 11.69 -9.66
C LYS A 4 -4.99 10.29 -9.03
N ARG A 5 -5.39 10.13 -7.79
CA ARG A 5 -5.16 8.91 -7.00
C ARG A 5 -6.21 7.83 -7.21
N ARG A 6 -7.43 8.21 -7.55
CA ARG A 6 -8.53 7.28 -7.82
C ARG A 6 -8.47 6.63 -9.21
N GLN A 7 -7.53 7.05 -10.07
CA GLN A 7 -7.36 6.45 -11.38
C GLN A 7 -6.21 5.44 -11.38
N LEU A 8 -6.51 4.18 -11.65
CA LEU A 8 -5.49 3.17 -11.96
C LEU A 8 -4.70 3.61 -13.19
N ILE A 9 -3.45 4.00 -12.99
CA ILE A 9 -2.54 4.36 -14.08
C ILE A 9 -2.18 3.08 -14.83
N THR A 10 -2.92 2.75 -15.88
CA THR A 10 -2.53 1.75 -16.88
C THR A 10 -1.51 2.35 -17.84
N GLY A 11 -0.31 2.55 -17.35
CA GLY A 11 0.84 3.01 -18.12
C GLY A 11 1.86 1.91 -18.36
N ILE A 12 1.47 0.78 -18.99
CA ILE A 12 2.44 -0.19 -19.53
C ILE A 12 2.62 0.11 -21.00
N SER A 13 3.66 0.88 -21.33
CA SER A 13 4.15 1.01 -22.70
C SER A 13 4.84 -0.28 -23.11
N LEU A 14 4.11 -1.19 -23.76
CA LEU A 14 4.68 -2.35 -24.42
C LEU A 14 5.26 -1.91 -25.77
N ALA A 15 6.56 -1.69 -25.83
CA ALA A 15 7.33 -1.71 -27.07
C ALA A 15 7.51 -3.17 -27.48
N GLY A 16 6.55 -3.71 -28.23
CA GLY A 16 6.58 -5.08 -28.73
C GLY A 16 7.09 -5.14 -30.17
N ALA A 17 8.20 -5.82 -30.37
CA ALA A 17 8.78 -6.14 -31.67
C ALA A 17 7.83 -7.02 -32.50
N GLY A 18 7.58 -6.61 -33.76
CA GLY A 18 6.78 -7.35 -34.71
C GLY A 18 7.42 -8.67 -35.13
N VAL A 19 6.68 -9.76 -35.03
CA VAL A 19 6.99 -11.01 -35.73
C VAL A 19 5.99 -11.19 -36.88
N LEU A 20 6.49 -11.12 -38.10
CA LEU A 20 5.75 -11.44 -39.30
C LEU A 20 5.57 -12.95 -39.40
N ILE A 21 4.34 -13.44 -39.31
CA ILE A 21 3.99 -14.81 -39.70
C ILE A 21 3.17 -14.73 -41.01
N ASN A 22 3.77 -15.21 -42.07
CA ASN A 22 3.20 -15.38 -43.38
C ASN A 22 2.44 -16.71 -43.43
N ALA A 23 1.13 -16.69 -43.67
CA ALA A 23 0.38 -17.92 -43.94
C ALA A 23 -0.78 -17.72 -44.91
N CYS A 24 -0.57 -18.31 -46.07
CA CYS A 24 -1.51 -18.91 -47.05
C CYS A 24 -2.88 -18.28 -47.31
N ARG A 25 -2.98 -17.76 -48.52
CA ARG A 25 -4.21 -17.42 -49.28
C ARG A 25 -4.86 -18.65 -49.87
N PRO A 26 -6.17 -18.84 -49.87
CA PRO A 26 -6.93 -19.58 -50.89
C PRO A 26 -7.56 -18.65 -51.90
N LYS A 27 -7.67 -19.14 -53.17
CA LYS A 27 -8.18 -18.50 -54.37
C LYS A 27 -9.71 -18.31 -54.38
N PRO A 28 -10.22 -17.34 -55.19
CA PRO A 28 -11.61 -17.00 -55.29
C PRO A 28 -12.39 -17.84 -56.32
N GLY A 29 -13.68 -18.09 -56.04
CA GLY A 29 -14.68 -18.56 -57.03
C GLY A 29 -15.81 -17.50 -57.16
N PRO A 30 -16.62 -17.51 -58.22
CA PRO A 30 -17.17 -16.29 -58.77
C PRO A 30 -18.63 -15.96 -58.43
N SER A 31 -18.89 -14.66 -58.45
CA SER A 31 -20.07 -13.96 -58.93
C SER A 31 -21.45 -14.22 -58.29
N GLY A 32 -22.01 -13.17 -57.72
CA GLY A 32 -23.42 -12.96 -57.47
C GLY A 32 -23.64 -11.47 -57.15
N SER A 33 -24.28 -10.78 -58.10
CA SER A 33 -24.68 -9.37 -58.04
C SER A 33 -25.87 -9.17 -57.11
N ALA A 34 -25.83 -8.18 -56.23
CA ALA A 34 -27.02 -7.46 -55.74
C ALA A 34 -26.60 -6.18 -54.94
N THR A 35 -27.03 -5.09 -55.53
CA THR A 35 -27.53 -3.81 -55.01
C THR A 35 -26.98 -3.18 -53.75
N ASN A 36 -26.47 -1.97 -53.96
CA ASN A 36 -26.13 -0.90 -53.03
C ASN A 36 -27.27 -0.61 -51.99
N GLU A 37 -26.93 -0.64 -50.75
CA GLU A 37 -27.50 0.27 -49.76
C GLU A 37 -26.34 0.81 -48.86
N ASN A 38 -26.22 2.11 -48.96
CA ASN A 38 -25.14 2.91 -48.33
C ASN A 38 -25.53 3.15 -46.83
N THR A 39 -25.25 2.19 -45.95
CA THR A 39 -25.35 2.40 -44.52
C THR A 39 -23.95 2.80 -44.02
N LYS A 40 -23.82 4.07 -43.74
CA LYS A 40 -22.66 4.68 -43.10
C LYS A 40 -22.59 4.12 -41.68
N THR A 41 -21.86 3.03 -41.49
CA THR A 41 -21.55 2.52 -40.14
C THR A 41 -20.53 3.47 -39.55
N GLU A 42 -20.97 4.34 -38.67
CA GLU A 42 -20.05 5.05 -37.78
C GLU A 42 -19.29 3.99 -36.99
N ALA A 43 -17.96 4.07 -37.03
CA ALA A 43 -17.10 3.30 -36.15
C ALA A 43 -17.48 3.61 -34.69
N PRO A 44 -17.54 2.62 -33.80
CA PRO A 44 -17.76 2.89 -32.39
C PRO A 44 -16.66 3.84 -31.93
N LYS A 45 -17.06 4.98 -31.37
CA LYS A 45 -16.14 5.85 -30.61
C LYS A 45 -15.47 4.94 -29.58
N THR A 46 -14.14 4.87 -29.65
CA THR A 46 -13.33 4.33 -28.57
C THR A 46 -13.78 5.03 -27.29
N GLY A 47 -14.48 4.28 -26.44
CA GLY A 47 -14.79 4.76 -25.11
C GLY A 47 -13.46 5.12 -24.45
N GLU A 48 -13.39 6.31 -23.92
CA GLU A 48 -12.38 6.64 -22.92
C GLU A 48 -12.50 5.53 -21.87
N GLU A 49 -11.42 4.78 -21.65
CA GLU A 49 -11.34 3.86 -20.51
C GLU A 49 -11.46 4.74 -19.28
N GLU A 50 -12.65 4.83 -18.71
CA GLU A 50 -12.82 5.36 -17.36
C GLU A 50 -11.99 4.47 -16.46
N GLY A 51 -10.83 4.98 -16.01
CA GLY A 51 -10.00 4.28 -15.03
C GLY A 51 -10.87 3.94 -13.83
N LEU A 52 -10.82 2.68 -13.38
CA LEU A 52 -11.56 2.26 -12.20
C LEU A 52 -11.17 3.16 -11.03
N GLU A 53 -12.17 3.85 -10.48
CA GLU A 53 -11.98 4.75 -9.35
C GLU A 53 -11.69 3.91 -8.09
N VAL A 54 -10.57 4.21 -7.41
CA VAL A 54 -10.17 3.53 -6.17
C VAL A 54 -11.09 4.01 -5.04
N THR A 55 -11.72 3.10 -4.33
CA THR A 55 -12.60 3.44 -3.21
C THR A 55 -11.80 3.81 -1.96
N ALA A 56 -12.39 4.60 -1.05
CA ALA A 56 -11.73 4.98 0.21
C ALA A 56 -11.19 3.77 0.99
N THR A 57 -11.94 2.65 1.04
CA THR A 57 -11.49 1.43 1.73
C THR A 57 -10.35 0.73 1.00
N GLU A 58 -10.37 0.71 -0.33
CA GLU A 58 -9.29 0.14 -1.13
C GLU A 58 -8.00 0.95 -0.99
N ASP A 59 -8.13 2.27 -0.90
CA ASP A 59 -7.00 3.16 -0.70
C ASP A 59 -6.32 2.96 0.66
N LEU A 60 -7.10 2.85 1.74
CA LEU A 60 -6.59 2.48 3.06
C LEU A 60 -5.84 1.13 3.04
N MET A 61 -6.36 0.12 2.32
CA MET A 61 -5.68 -1.18 2.16
C MET A 61 -4.38 -1.06 1.34
N ARG A 62 -4.31 -0.16 0.35
CA ARG A 62 -3.07 0.13 -0.40
C ARG A 62 -2.02 0.80 0.49
N GLU A 63 -2.45 1.71 1.37
CA GLU A 63 -1.58 2.32 2.39
C GLU A 63 -1.04 1.27 3.36
N HIS A 64 -1.88 0.33 3.82
CA HIS A 64 -1.43 -0.86 4.56
C HIS A 64 -0.40 -1.67 3.78
N GLY A 65 -0.52 -1.76 2.46
CA GLY A 65 0.47 -2.42 1.60
C GLY A 65 1.87 -1.81 1.76
N ILE A 66 1.99 -0.49 1.81
CA ILE A 66 3.27 0.21 2.05
C ILE A 66 3.78 -0.07 3.48
N LEU A 67 2.91 0.04 4.48
CA LEU A 67 3.28 -0.21 5.87
C LEU A 67 3.75 -1.66 6.08
N ARG A 68 3.11 -2.65 5.43
CA ARG A 68 3.56 -4.05 5.45
C ARG A 68 4.95 -4.22 4.83
N ARG A 69 5.29 -3.51 3.76
CA ARG A 69 6.66 -3.52 3.20
C ARG A 69 7.67 -2.98 4.23
N ALA A 70 7.31 -1.94 4.96
CA ALA A 70 8.15 -1.42 6.04
C ALA A 70 8.33 -2.42 7.20
N LEU A 71 7.28 -3.19 7.56
CA LEU A 71 7.38 -4.28 8.52
C LEU A 71 8.33 -5.38 8.05
N LEU A 72 8.31 -5.75 6.76
CA LEU A 72 9.26 -6.72 6.19
C LEU A 72 10.71 -6.23 6.30
N VAL A 73 10.95 -4.93 6.09
CA VAL A 73 12.29 -4.36 6.31
C VAL A 73 12.73 -4.51 7.76
N TYR A 74 11.85 -4.26 8.72
CA TYR A 74 12.15 -4.47 10.13
C TYR A 74 12.45 -5.94 10.44
N GLN A 75 11.65 -6.86 9.90
CA GLN A 75 11.84 -8.30 10.08
C GLN A 75 13.21 -8.77 9.57
N GLU A 76 13.60 -8.37 8.36
CA GLU A 76 14.92 -8.67 7.79
C GLU A 76 16.05 -8.02 8.58
N SER A 77 15.82 -6.80 9.07
CA SER A 77 16.81 -6.08 9.89
C SER A 77 17.04 -6.77 11.23
N VAL A 78 16.04 -7.38 11.84
CA VAL A 78 16.20 -8.13 13.10
C VAL A 78 17.16 -9.29 12.95
N VAL A 79 17.06 -10.06 11.87
CA VAL A 79 17.99 -11.16 11.59
C VAL A 79 19.41 -10.62 11.44
N LYS A 80 19.61 -9.62 10.61
CA LYS A 80 20.92 -8.98 10.36
C LYS A 80 21.51 -8.36 11.62
N LEU A 81 20.71 -7.69 12.45
CA LEU A 81 21.15 -7.11 13.73
C LEU A 81 21.76 -8.14 14.66
N ARG A 82 21.21 -9.33 14.74
CA ARG A 82 21.69 -10.42 15.57
C ARG A 82 22.92 -11.14 15.01
N GLU A 83 23.02 -11.24 13.69
CA GLU A 83 24.16 -11.83 13.02
C GLU A 83 25.37 -10.89 13.00
N ASP A 84 25.18 -9.68 12.53
CA ASP A 84 26.19 -8.62 12.48
C ASP A 84 25.52 -7.25 12.49
N ALA A 85 25.42 -6.62 13.65
CA ALA A 85 24.80 -5.31 13.81
C ALA A 85 25.45 -4.20 12.97
N ALA A 86 26.71 -4.36 12.54
CA ALA A 86 27.39 -3.41 11.68
C ALA A 86 26.88 -3.47 10.23
N SER A 87 26.22 -4.56 9.84
CA SER A 87 25.62 -4.72 8.51
C SER A 87 24.28 -3.98 8.35
N VAL A 88 23.70 -3.47 9.45
CA VAL A 88 22.44 -2.71 9.43
C VAL A 88 22.75 -1.23 9.62
N PRO A 89 22.66 -0.41 8.56
CA PRO A 89 22.87 1.03 8.65
C PRO A 89 21.79 1.68 9.52
N PRO A 90 22.13 2.47 10.57
CA PRO A 90 21.13 3.14 11.39
C PRO A 90 20.20 4.06 10.60
N ASP A 91 20.72 4.73 9.57
CA ASP A 91 19.93 5.63 8.71
C ASP A 91 18.84 4.90 7.91
N ALA A 92 19.04 3.62 7.58
CA ALA A 92 18.00 2.81 6.94
C ALA A 92 16.82 2.56 7.90
N LEU A 93 17.09 2.19 9.14
CA LEU A 93 16.06 2.03 10.18
C LEU A 93 15.39 3.37 10.52
N GLU A 94 16.16 4.46 10.55
CA GLU A 94 15.63 5.81 10.76
C GLU A 94 14.65 6.20 9.65
N LYS A 95 14.97 5.91 8.39
CA LYS A 95 14.07 6.17 7.24
C LYS A 95 12.76 5.38 7.35
N VAL A 96 12.83 4.10 7.74
CA VAL A 96 11.64 3.28 8.00
C VAL A 96 10.80 3.86 9.13
N ALA A 97 11.42 4.21 10.26
CA ALA A 97 10.75 4.79 11.41
C ALA A 97 10.11 6.14 11.07
N ASN A 98 10.76 6.97 10.28
CA ASN A 98 10.18 8.23 9.79
C ASN A 98 9.04 8.01 8.79
N LEU A 99 9.09 6.97 7.95
CA LEU A 99 7.96 6.59 7.10
C LEU A 99 6.75 6.19 7.95
N PHE A 100 6.95 5.33 8.96
CA PHE A 100 5.89 4.98 9.91
C PHE A 100 5.35 6.22 10.62
N ARG A 101 6.21 7.09 11.15
CA ARG A 101 5.80 8.32 11.84
C ARG A 101 4.92 9.20 10.98
N VAL A 102 5.38 9.53 9.77
CA VAL A 102 4.75 10.57 8.95
C VAL A 102 3.56 10.03 8.18
N PHE A 103 3.70 8.84 7.57
CA PHE A 103 2.68 8.27 6.71
C PHE A 103 1.71 7.34 7.49
N GLY A 104 2.22 6.44 8.34
CA GLY A 104 1.41 5.57 9.16
C GLY A 104 0.72 6.30 10.30
N GLU A 105 1.50 6.80 11.26
CA GLU A 105 0.98 7.27 12.55
C GLU A 105 0.31 8.67 12.48
N ASP A 106 0.96 9.63 11.81
CA ASP A 106 0.45 11.02 11.79
C ASP A 106 -0.60 11.26 10.72
N TYR A 107 -0.61 10.48 9.63
CA TYR A 107 -1.60 10.57 8.58
C TYR A 107 -2.64 9.44 8.66
N HIS A 108 -2.28 8.20 8.30
CA HIS A 108 -3.20 7.08 8.20
C HIS A 108 -3.97 6.83 9.51
N GLU A 109 -3.27 6.63 10.62
CA GLU A 109 -3.90 6.38 11.92
C GLU A 109 -4.64 7.61 12.47
N LYS A 110 -3.92 8.72 12.73
CA LYS A 110 -4.52 9.88 13.42
C LYS A 110 -5.55 10.61 12.60
N LYS A 111 -5.23 10.92 11.33
CA LYS A 111 -6.11 11.79 10.53
C LYS A 111 -7.25 11.04 9.89
N LEU A 112 -7.07 9.76 9.55
CA LEU A 112 -8.12 8.97 8.91
C LEU A 112 -8.85 8.07 9.90
N GLU A 113 -8.15 7.12 10.53
CA GLU A 113 -8.78 6.09 11.35
C GLU A 113 -9.33 6.62 12.67
N GLU A 114 -8.49 7.29 13.47
CA GLU A 114 -8.90 7.81 14.77
C GLU A 114 -9.94 8.93 14.65
N THR A 115 -9.93 9.67 13.52
CA THR A 115 -10.83 10.80 13.30
C THR A 115 -12.17 10.39 12.70
N PHE A 116 -12.19 9.49 11.72
CA PHE A 116 -13.40 9.19 10.95
C PHE A 116 -13.87 7.74 11.11
N ILE A 117 -12.95 6.77 11.08
CA ILE A 117 -13.28 5.35 10.99
C ILE A 117 -13.68 4.80 12.36
N PHE A 118 -12.80 4.89 13.35
CA PHE A 118 -13.03 4.32 14.67
C PHE A 118 -14.24 4.91 15.39
N PRO A 119 -14.51 6.24 15.35
CA PRO A 119 -15.73 6.80 15.98
C PRO A 119 -17.02 6.27 15.35
N THR A 120 -17.01 5.99 14.04
CA THR A 120 -18.15 5.42 13.32
C THR A 120 -18.33 3.95 13.68
N VAL A 121 -17.26 3.14 13.62
CA VAL A 121 -17.29 1.71 13.97
C VAL A 121 -17.68 1.50 15.42
N LYS A 122 -17.21 2.36 16.35
CA LYS A 122 -17.55 2.26 17.78
C LYS A 122 -19.04 2.41 18.06
N LYS A 123 -19.78 3.12 17.20
CA LYS A 123 -21.23 3.33 17.29
C LYS A 123 -22.03 2.30 16.47
N ALA A 124 -21.38 1.58 15.57
CA ALA A 124 -22.03 0.62 14.71
C ALA A 124 -22.47 -0.64 15.48
N PRO A 125 -23.55 -1.30 15.06
CA PRO A 125 -23.93 -2.59 15.64
C PRO A 125 -22.92 -3.67 15.24
N GLY A 126 -22.73 -4.67 16.10
CA GLY A 126 -21.87 -5.82 15.84
C GLY A 126 -20.62 -5.87 16.69
N THR A 127 -19.72 -6.81 16.36
CA THR A 127 -18.53 -7.11 17.18
C THR A 127 -17.33 -6.20 16.87
N ALA A 128 -17.33 -5.49 15.73
CA ALA A 128 -16.21 -4.64 15.30
C ALA A 128 -15.87 -3.56 16.35
N ALA A 129 -16.90 -2.97 16.99
CA ALA A 129 -16.72 -1.96 18.04
C ALA A 129 -15.82 -2.41 19.19
N SER A 130 -15.76 -3.72 19.48
CA SER A 130 -14.94 -4.26 20.59
C SER A 130 -13.44 -4.22 20.32
N TYR A 131 -13.02 -4.07 19.05
CA TYR A 131 -11.60 -3.98 18.68
C TYR A 131 -11.06 -2.56 18.79
N VAL A 132 -11.90 -1.52 18.67
CA VAL A 132 -11.46 -0.12 18.53
C VAL A 132 -10.54 0.32 19.70
N ASP A 133 -10.87 0.01 20.94
CA ASP A 133 -10.06 0.42 22.09
C ASP A 133 -8.69 -0.31 22.11
N VAL A 134 -8.63 -1.54 21.62
CA VAL A 134 -7.37 -2.29 21.46
C VAL A 134 -6.52 -1.68 20.36
N LEU A 135 -7.10 -1.36 19.21
CA LEU A 135 -6.39 -0.75 18.07
C LEU A 135 -5.83 0.63 18.46
N LEU A 136 -6.59 1.49 19.12
CA LEU A 136 -6.11 2.77 19.66
C LEU A 136 -4.93 2.61 20.64
N ASN A 137 -4.95 1.56 21.47
CA ASN A 137 -3.82 1.27 22.35
C ASN A 137 -2.60 0.78 21.57
N GLN A 138 -2.81 0.04 20.48
CA GLN A 138 -1.74 -0.41 19.60
C GLN A 138 -1.13 0.76 18.82
N HIS A 139 -1.91 1.75 18.36
CA HIS A 139 -1.40 3.01 17.81
C HIS A 139 -0.49 3.73 18.81
N THR A 140 -0.94 3.86 20.05
CA THR A 140 -0.13 4.47 21.12
C THR A 140 1.19 3.72 21.31
N ARG A 141 1.15 2.39 21.35
CA ARG A 141 2.33 1.55 21.49
C ARG A 141 3.24 1.63 20.26
N GLY A 142 2.67 1.71 19.06
CA GLY A 142 3.42 1.92 17.82
C GLY A 142 4.27 3.17 17.89
N ARG A 143 3.65 4.29 18.25
CA ARG A 143 4.31 5.60 18.40
C ARG A 143 5.45 5.57 19.42
N GLU A 144 5.27 4.89 20.55
CA GLU A 144 6.33 4.72 21.56
C GLU A 144 7.52 3.91 21.02
N ILE A 145 7.26 2.84 20.23
CA ILE A 145 8.32 2.04 19.64
C ILE A 145 9.01 2.81 18.53
N THR A 146 8.29 3.55 17.70
CA THR A 146 8.86 4.43 16.67
C THR A 146 9.78 5.48 17.29
N ASP A 147 9.36 6.13 18.40
CA ASP A 147 10.22 7.07 19.14
C ASP A 147 11.48 6.40 19.65
N TYR A 148 11.39 5.17 20.14
CA TYR A 148 12.54 4.39 20.61
C TYR A 148 13.49 4.08 19.47
N VAL A 149 13.00 3.64 18.29
CA VAL A 149 13.84 3.38 17.11
C VAL A 149 14.53 4.66 16.67
N LEU A 150 13.81 5.76 16.53
CA LEU A 150 14.35 7.06 16.15
C LEU A 150 15.41 7.56 17.15
N ALA A 151 15.27 7.28 18.45
CA ALA A 151 16.26 7.65 19.44
C ALA A 151 17.57 6.86 19.30
N ILE A 152 17.49 5.57 18.98
CA ILE A 152 18.68 4.70 18.82
C ILE A 152 19.39 4.99 17.50
N THR A 153 18.68 5.29 16.44
CA THR A 153 19.23 5.48 15.09
C THR A 153 19.91 6.84 14.88
N LYS A 154 19.81 7.77 15.84
CA LYS A 154 20.53 9.05 15.81
C LYS A 154 22.06 8.91 15.86
N ALA A 155 22.56 7.77 16.31
CA ALA A 155 23.99 7.50 16.38
C ALA A 155 24.49 6.89 15.05
N ASP A 156 25.76 7.12 14.71
CA ASP A 156 26.38 6.57 13.49
C ASP A 156 26.40 5.03 13.45
N ARG A 157 26.18 4.38 14.59
CA ARG A 157 26.12 2.93 14.75
C ARG A 157 25.23 2.54 15.91
N ILE A 158 24.61 1.36 15.82
CA ILE A 158 23.84 0.78 16.91
C ILE A 158 24.82 0.24 17.97
N ALA A 159 24.70 0.75 19.19
CA ALA A 159 25.54 0.31 20.29
C ALA A 159 25.26 -1.17 20.62
N SER A 160 26.30 -1.95 20.95
CA SER A 160 26.18 -3.39 21.18
C SER A 160 25.20 -3.76 22.30
N ASN A 161 25.05 -2.91 23.32
CA ASN A 161 24.06 -3.10 24.38
C ASN A 161 22.61 -2.74 23.96
N SER A 162 22.45 -2.09 22.80
CA SER A 162 21.14 -1.73 22.23
C SER A 162 20.66 -2.72 21.17
N VAL A 163 21.51 -3.60 20.66
CA VAL A 163 21.19 -4.53 19.56
C VAL A 163 20.01 -5.43 19.91
N GLU A 164 20.10 -6.20 20.97
CA GLU A 164 19.02 -7.13 21.34
C GLU A 164 17.75 -6.44 21.84
N PRO A 165 17.81 -5.34 22.64
CA PRO A 165 16.63 -4.54 22.94
C PRO A 165 15.92 -3.99 21.70
N LEU A 166 16.69 -3.48 20.71
CA LEU A 166 16.13 -3.00 19.46
C LEU A 166 15.49 -4.14 18.64
N ALA A 167 16.20 -5.26 18.47
CA ALA A 167 15.69 -6.42 17.76
C ALA A 167 14.35 -6.90 18.35
N LYS A 168 14.25 -7.00 19.68
CA LYS A 168 12.99 -7.37 20.38
C LYS A 168 11.87 -6.34 20.18
N ALA A 169 12.21 -5.05 20.19
CA ALA A 169 11.24 -4.00 19.97
C ALA A 169 10.67 -4.08 18.53
N LEU A 170 11.54 -4.28 17.53
CA LEU A 170 11.13 -4.44 16.12
C LEU A 170 10.30 -5.72 15.91
N GLU A 171 10.67 -6.85 16.51
CA GLU A 171 9.86 -8.09 16.46
C GLU A 171 8.45 -7.90 17.05
N ALA A 172 8.38 -7.22 18.18
CA ALA A 172 7.10 -6.93 18.83
C ALA A 172 6.24 -5.98 17.99
N PHE A 173 6.86 -4.97 17.37
CA PHE A 173 6.24 -4.02 16.46
C PHE A 173 5.67 -4.73 15.22
N VAL A 174 6.49 -5.53 14.53
CA VAL A 174 6.07 -6.32 13.37
C VAL A 174 4.88 -7.20 13.71
N ARG A 175 5.00 -8.01 14.76
CA ARG A 175 3.92 -8.91 15.18
C ARG A 175 2.63 -8.15 15.50
N MET A 176 2.72 -7.01 16.16
CA MET A 176 1.56 -6.19 16.51
C MET A 176 0.88 -5.67 15.26
N TYR A 177 1.61 -5.02 14.37
CA TYR A 177 1.02 -4.37 13.19
C TYR A 177 0.56 -5.35 12.10
N GLU A 178 1.16 -6.53 11.97
CA GLU A 178 0.63 -7.58 11.09
C GLU A 178 -0.79 -8.00 11.51
N HIS A 179 -1.02 -8.18 12.82
CA HIS A 179 -2.34 -8.55 13.34
C HIS A 179 -3.32 -7.36 13.31
N HIS A 180 -2.83 -6.18 13.60
CA HIS A 180 -3.55 -4.91 13.60
C HIS A 180 -4.15 -4.65 12.21
N ALA A 181 -3.32 -4.50 11.19
CA ALA A 181 -3.75 -4.26 9.82
C ALA A 181 -4.65 -5.39 9.27
N ALA A 182 -4.42 -6.65 9.68
CA ALA A 182 -5.29 -7.76 9.27
C ALA A 182 -6.71 -7.62 9.86
N ILE A 183 -6.86 -7.16 11.11
CA ILE A 183 -8.17 -6.90 11.71
C ILE A 183 -8.84 -5.68 11.07
N GLU A 184 -8.10 -4.64 10.76
CA GLU A 184 -8.66 -3.47 10.08
C GLU A 184 -9.16 -3.81 8.68
N ASP A 185 -8.36 -4.47 7.87
CA ASP A 185 -8.73 -4.88 6.51
C ASP A 185 -9.94 -5.81 6.48
N THR A 186 -10.09 -6.70 7.48
CA THR A 186 -11.09 -7.79 7.45
C THR A 186 -12.30 -7.55 8.33
N VAL A 187 -12.23 -6.65 9.31
CA VAL A 187 -13.29 -6.41 10.28
C VAL A 187 -13.69 -4.94 10.36
N ILE A 188 -12.71 -4.04 10.57
CA ILE A 188 -12.99 -2.62 10.82
C ILE A 188 -13.46 -1.92 9.54
N PHE A 189 -12.70 -2.00 8.45
CA PHE A 189 -13.06 -1.33 7.20
C PHE A 189 -14.37 -1.86 6.58
N PRO A 190 -14.64 -3.18 6.57
CA PRO A 190 -15.97 -3.69 6.20
C PRO A 190 -17.10 -3.17 7.09
N ALA A 191 -16.90 -3.08 8.41
CA ALA A 191 -17.90 -2.56 9.33
C ALA A 191 -18.12 -1.06 9.13
N TRP A 192 -17.06 -0.30 8.93
CA TRP A 192 -17.12 1.13 8.60
C TRP A 192 -17.87 1.37 7.29
N LYS A 193 -17.51 0.64 6.22
CA LYS A 193 -18.19 0.70 4.93
C LYS A 193 -19.69 0.41 5.05
N SER A 194 -20.05 -0.60 5.85
CA SER A 194 -21.44 -0.96 6.07
C SER A 194 -22.24 0.08 6.89
N ALA A 195 -21.57 0.75 7.84
CA ALA A 195 -22.18 1.74 8.71
C ALA A 195 -22.34 3.12 8.07
N THR A 196 -21.44 3.48 7.13
CA THR A 196 -21.37 4.81 6.52
C THR A 196 -22.33 4.93 5.32
N GLY A 197 -22.47 3.89 4.49
CA GLY A 197 -23.23 3.97 3.25
C GLY A 197 -22.45 4.59 2.08
N GLN A 198 -22.89 4.32 0.84
CA GLN A 198 -22.06 4.61 -0.35
C GLN A 198 -21.81 6.09 -0.58
N ALA A 199 -22.81 6.95 -0.55
CA ALA A 199 -22.65 8.38 -0.85
C ALA A 199 -21.71 9.09 0.14
N GLU A 200 -21.83 8.76 1.44
CA GLU A 200 -20.95 9.32 2.47
C GLU A 200 -19.51 8.76 2.37
N LEU A 201 -19.35 7.50 1.89
CA LEU A 201 -18.03 6.94 1.63
C LEU A 201 -17.33 7.64 0.48
N ASP A 202 -18.07 8.02 -0.56
CA ASP A 202 -17.52 8.77 -1.69
C ASP A 202 -17.07 10.17 -1.22
N ASP A 203 -17.91 10.88 -0.46
CA ASP A 203 -17.55 12.18 0.14
C ASP A 203 -16.32 12.07 1.08
N LEU A 204 -16.24 10.99 1.88
CA LEU A 204 -15.10 10.73 2.76
C LEU A 204 -13.82 10.40 1.96
N GLY A 205 -13.94 9.70 0.84
CA GLY A 205 -12.81 9.46 -0.04
C GLY A 205 -12.20 10.78 -0.55
N GLU A 206 -13.04 11.69 -1.07
CA GLU A 206 -12.57 13.03 -1.47
C GLU A 206 -11.96 13.81 -0.30
N LYS A 207 -12.52 13.65 0.89
CA LYS A 207 -12.01 14.27 2.11
C LYS A 207 -10.65 13.71 2.51
N PHE A 208 -10.41 12.42 2.36
CA PHE A 208 -9.12 11.77 2.67
C PHE A 208 -8.03 12.25 1.71
N GLU A 209 -8.33 12.35 0.42
CA GLU A 209 -7.41 12.94 -0.55
C GLU A 209 -7.07 14.41 -0.23
N GLN A 210 -8.06 15.20 0.20
CA GLN A 210 -7.81 16.58 0.63
C GLN A 210 -6.89 16.62 1.85
N ILE A 211 -7.11 15.77 2.86
CA ILE A 211 -6.26 15.67 4.06
C ILE A 211 -4.85 15.26 3.67
N GLU A 212 -4.71 14.32 2.73
CA GLU A 212 -3.43 13.87 2.21
C GLU A 212 -2.67 15.01 1.52
N GLN A 213 -3.34 15.73 0.63
CA GLN A 213 -2.74 16.89 -0.05
C GLN A 213 -2.35 18.00 0.92
N GLU A 214 -3.15 18.26 1.96
CA GLU A 214 -2.80 19.19 3.04
C GLU A 214 -1.58 18.76 3.83
N GLN A 215 -1.41 17.44 4.04
CA GLN A 215 -0.30 16.85 4.82
C GLN A 215 1.01 16.82 4.03
N PHE A 216 0.95 16.43 2.76
CA PHE A 216 2.12 16.12 1.96
C PHE A 216 2.39 17.14 0.84
N GLY A 217 1.42 17.99 0.51
CA GLY A 217 1.53 18.98 -0.56
C GLY A 217 1.39 18.40 -1.97
N ASP A 218 1.33 17.07 -2.10
CA ASP A 218 1.17 16.28 -3.32
C ASP A 218 0.60 14.90 -2.94
N ASP A 219 0.66 13.92 -3.82
CA ASP A 219 0.24 12.53 -3.59
C ASP A 219 1.13 11.86 -2.52
N GLY A 220 0.59 11.68 -1.31
CA GLY A 220 1.30 11.11 -0.15
C GLY A 220 1.56 9.62 -0.32
N TYR A 221 0.65 8.88 -0.99
CA TYR A 221 0.83 7.48 -1.30
C TYR A 221 2.02 7.27 -2.24
N GLU A 222 2.10 8.01 -3.34
CA GLU A 222 3.20 7.91 -4.30
C GLU A 222 4.54 8.32 -3.65
N MET A 223 4.52 9.34 -2.79
CA MET A 223 5.69 9.73 -2.01
C MET A 223 6.15 8.59 -1.07
N ALA A 224 5.23 7.98 -0.34
CA ALA A 224 5.52 6.89 0.59
C ALA A 224 6.02 5.64 -0.15
N LEU A 225 5.39 5.31 -1.30
CA LEU A 225 5.81 4.22 -2.17
C LEU A 225 7.26 4.41 -2.65
N LYS A 226 7.58 5.59 -3.16
CA LYS A 226 8.93 5.91 -3.61
C LYS A 226 9.96 5.83 -2.48
N ARG A 227 9.65 6.35 -1.31
CA ARG A 227 10.52 6.24 -0.12
C ARG A 227 10.76 4.79 0.27
N MET A 228 9.71 3.96 0.20
CA MET A 228 9.82 2.53 0.51
C MET A 228 10.74 1.81 -0.48
N GLU A 229 10.61 2.10 -1.78
CA GLU A 229 11.50 1.56 -2.82
C GLU A 229 12.97 1.96 -2.60
N GLU A 230 13.22 3.20 -2.23
CA GLU A 230 14.57 3.68 -1.90
C GLU A 230 15.16 2.95 -0.67
N ILE A 231 14.34 2.72 0.37
CA ILE A 231 14.75 1.97 1.57
C ILE A 231 15.08 0.52 1.20
N GLU A 232 14.19 -0.18 0.53
CA GLU A 232 14.40 -1.56 0.09
C GLU A 232 15.65 -1.71 -0.79
N SER A 233 15.83 -0.77 -1.73
CA SER A 233 17.00 -0.75 -2.60
C SER A 233 18.31 -0.59 -1.80
N SER A 234 18.32 0.31 -0.81
CA SER A 234 19.49 0.55 0.03
C SER A 234 19.91 -0.64 0.89
N LEU A 235 18.95 -1.53 1.19
CA LEU A 235 19.16 -2.74 2.00
C LEU A 235 19.29 -4.02 1.15
N GLY A 236 19.20 -3.91 -0.18
CA GLY A 236 19.22 -5.06 -1.10
C GLY A 236 17.97 -5.93 -1.04
N LEU A 237 16.82 -5.37 -0.63
CA LEU A 237 15.55 -6.07 -0.47
C LEU A 237 14.58 -5.88 -1.65
N SER A 238 14.98 -5.20 -2.73
CA SER A 238 14.10 -4.90 -3.88
C SER A 238 13.82 -6.12 -4.77
N ASN A 239 14.62 -7.19 -4.69
CA ASN A 239 14.44 -8.36 -5.53
C ASN A 239 13.49 -9.37 -4.88
N LEU A 240 12.25 -9.44 -5.38
CA LEU A 240 11.23 -10.35 -4.86
C LEU A 240 11.64 -11.83 -4.93
N ASP A 241 12.46 -12.23 -5.92
CA ASP A 241 12.90 -13.62 -6.08
C ASP A 241 13.66 -14.16 -4.87
N MET A 242 14.39 -13.30 -4.15
CA MET A 242 15.14 -13.70 -2.95
C MET A 242 14.26 -14.20 -1.80
N PHE A 243 12.98 -13.86 -1.81
CA PHE A 243 11.99 -14.29 -0.81
C PHE A 243 11.21 -15.53 -1.24
N THR A 244 11.57 -16.13 -2.39
CA THR A 244 10.93 -17.37 -2.85
C THR A 244 11.38 -18.55 -1.95
N ALA A 245 10.41 -19.21 -1.32
CA ALA A 245 10.69 -20.35 -0.45
C ALA A 245 11.41 -21.46 -1.23
N PRO A 246 12.39 -22.16 -0.63
CA PRO A 246 13.03 -23.32 -1.25
C PRO A 246 12.01 -24.44 -1.44
N ALA A 247 12.32 -25.38 -2.37
CA ALA A 247 11.49 -26.56 -2.56
C ALA A 247 11.40 -27.36 -1.24
N PRO A 248 10.23 -27.95 -0.92
CA PRO A 248 10.08 -28.77 0.27
C PRO A 248 11.02 -29.99 0.24
N PRO A 249 11.47 -30.51 1.39
CA PRO A 249 12.26 -31.74 1.46
C PRO A 249 11.49 -32.89 0.81
N LYS A 250 12.23 -33.77 0.10
CA LYS A 250 11.68 -34.96 -0.54
C LYS A 250 11.53 -36.10 0.46
#